data_7c844eb541a842fc18e47feb0a3bf941
#
_entry.id   7c844eb541a842fc18e47feb0a3bf941
#
_cell.length_a   1.000
_cell.length_b   1.000
_cell.length_c   1.000
_cell.angle_alpha   90.00
_cell.angle_beta   90.00
_cell.angle_gamma   90.00
#
_symmetry.space_group_name_H-M   'P 1'
#
loop_
_entity.id
_entity.type
_entity.pdbx_description
1 polymer ?
#
loop_
_entity_poly.entity_id
_entity_poly.type
_entity_poly.pdbx_seq_one_letter_code
_entity_poly.pdbx_strand_id
1 'polypeptide(L)'
;MSLDWQTTTVPAIPSGVDWKVFTGDDCPHGRRIALVDGTYVRNHFDSDFSQGGNGFRYRFVPRGEIWIDAQISQDEWPLIAFHECQEVELMRQGMSYDDAHDIAKRLEDRLLRANL
;
A
#
# COMPACT_ATOMS: atom_id res chain seq x y z
N MET A 1 4.42 14.81 -19.16
CA MET A 1 4.54 13.47 -19.71
C MET A 1 3.79 12.48 -18.85
N SER A 2 3.10 11.59 -19.50
CA SER A 2 2.37 10.55 -18.79
C SER A 2 3.32 9.57 -18.13
N LEU A 3 3.00 9.19 -16.93
CA LEU A 3 3.75 8.18 -16.21
C LEU A 3 3.06 6.84 -16.35
N ASP A 4 3.85 5.81 -16.60
CA ASP A 4 3.32 4.48 -16.88
C ASP A 4 2.43 3.97 -15.75
N TRP A 5 2.80 4.28 -14.51
CA TRP A 5 2.02 3.78 -13.38
C TRP A 5 0.60 4.35 -13.35
N GLN A 6 0.39 5.55 -13.93
CA GLN A 6 -0.95 6.14 -13.98
C GLN A 6 -1.83 5.50 -15.06
N THR A 7 -1.19 4.88 -16.05
CA THR A 7 -1.89 4.26 -17.16
C THR A 7 -1.80 2.74 -17.12
N THR A 8 -1.26 2.19 -16.03
CA THR A 8 -1.19 0.73 -15.88
C THR A 8 -2.59 0.15 -15.94
N THR A 9 -2.78 -0.81 -16.83
CA THR A 9 -4.06 -1.46 -16.99
C THR A 9 -4.30 -2.43 -15.85
N VAL A 10 -5.40 -2.21 -15.16
CA VAL A 10 -5.85 -3.14 -14.13
C VAL A 10 -6.55 -4.30 -14.84
N PRO A 11 -6.24 -5.55 -14.49
CA PRO A 11 -6.96 -6.69 -15.09
C PRO A 11 -8.47 -6.55 -14.91
N ALA A 12 -9.22 -7.05 -15.87
CA ALA A 12 -10.68 -7.00 -15.80
C ALA A 12 -11.17 -7.71 -14.54
N ILE A 13 -12.05 -7.05 -13.80
CA ILE A 13 -12.61 -7.62 -12.57
C ILE A 13 -13.88 -8.34 -12.93
N PRO A 14 -14.01 -9.62 -12.55
CA PRO A 14 -15.26 -10.33 -12.81
C PRO A 14 -16.44 -9.63 -12.15
N SER A 15 -17.58 -9.70 -12.79
CA SER A 15 -18.82 -9.09 -12.27
C SER A 15 -19.11 -9.67 -10.87
N GLY A 16 -19.41 -8.79 -9.94
CA GLY A 16 -19.78 -9.19 -8.59
C GLY A 16 -18.61 -9.39 -7.64
N VAL A 17 -17.37 -9.18 -8.09
CA VAL A 17 -16.21 -9.25 -7.21
C VAL A 17 -15.93 -7.86 -6.66
N ASP A 18 -16.00 -7.74 -5.34
CA ASP A 18 -15.67 -6.50 -4.63
C ASP A 18 -14.32 -6.70 -3.96
N TRP A 19 -13.27 -6.38 -4.71
CA TRP A 19 -11.91 -6.66 -4.26
C TRP A 19 -11.22 -5.43 -3.67
N LYS A 20 -11.80 -4.25 -3.79
CA LYS A 20 -11.18 -3.01 -3.31
C LYS A 20 -12.23 -2.12 -2.66
N VAL A 21 -12.00 -1.77 -1.40
CA VAL A 21 -12.90 -0.91 -0.62
C VAL A 21 -12.10 0.24 -0.03
N PHE A 22 -12.54 1.47 -0.30
CA PHE A 22 -11.89 2.63 0.28
C PHE A 22 -12.32 2.84 1.72
N THR A 23 -11.37 3.14 2.59
CA THR A 23 -11.62 3.34 4.01
C THR A 23 -11.39 4.78 4.49
N GLY A 24 -10.63 5.59 3.75
CA GLY A 24 -10.43 6.99 4.13
C GLY A 24 -9.05 7.51 3.81
N ASP A 25 -8.79 8.74 4.23
CA ASP A 25 -7.55 9.46 3.98
C ASP A 25 -6.77 9.61 5.28
N ASP A 26 -6.04 8.56 5.68
CA ASP A 26 -5.30 8.55 6.95
C ASP A 26 -3.80 8.77 6.78
N CYS A 27 -3.38 9.14 5.59
CA CYS A 27 -1.97 9.28 5.25
C CYS A 27 -1.66 10.74 4.94
N PRO A 28 -0.46 11.24 5.30
CA PRO A 28 -0.05 12.58 4.90
C PRO A 28 -0.18 12.79 3.39
N HIS A 29 -0.45 14.03 3.00
CA HIS A 29 -0.61 14.42 1.60
C HIS A 29 -1.87 13.86 0.95
N GLY A 30 -2.88 13.52 1.76
CA GLY A 30 -4.19 13.17 1.26
C GLY A 30 -4.27 11.84 0.52
N ARG A 31 -3.34 10.93 0.77
CA ARG A 31 -3.42 9.61 0.17
C ARG A 31 -4.53 8.80 0.81
N ARG A 32 -5.22 8.05 -0.02
CA ARG A 32 -6.37 7.27 0.41
C ARG A 32 -5.96 5.86 0.75
N ILE A 33 -6.48 5.36 1.88
CA ILE A 33 -6.28 3.97 2.28
C ILE A 33 -7.40 3.13 1.67
N ALA A 34 -7.03 2.06 1.00
CA ALA A 34 -7.98 1.11 0.43
C ALA A 34 -7.70 -0.27 0.98
N LEU A 35 -8.72 -0.92 1.50
CA LEU A 35 -8.65 -2.33 1.82
C LEU A 35 -8.88 -3.11 0.52
N VAL A 36 -8.05 -4.12 0.30
CA VAL A 36 -8.13 -4.92 -0.92
C VAL A 36 -8.13 -6.40 -0.57
N ASP A 37 -8.66 -7.20 -1.47
CA ASP A 37 -8.51 -8.65 -1.38
C ASP A 37 -7.09 -9.00 -1.82
N GLY A 38 -6.21 -9.26 -0.87
CA GLY A 38 -4.80 -9.54 -1.16
C GLY A 38 -4.61 -10.77 -2.02
N THR A 39 -5.47 -11.77 -1.88
CA THR A 39 -5.42 -12.96 -2.73
C THR A 39 -5.70 -12.60 -4.19
N TYR A 40 -6.70 -11.75 -4.41
CA TYR A 40 -6.99 -11.27 -5.77
C TYR A 40 -5.78 -10.54 -6.35
N VAL A 41 -5.18 -9.64 -5.55
CA VAL A 41 -4.02 -8.85 -6.00
C VAL A 41 -2.86 -9.78 -6.36
N ARG A 42 -2.55 -10.74 -5.51
CA ARG A 42 -1.44 -11.66 -5.78
C ARG A 42 -1.68 -12.52 -7.01
N ASN A 43 -2.92 -12.88 -7.26
CA ASN A 43 -3.25 -13.76 -8.39
C ASN A 43 -3.36 -13.01 -9.72
N HIS A 44 -3.66 -11.71 -9.70
CA HIS A 44 -3.96 -10.96 -10.93
C HIS A 44 -2.97 -9.84 -11.24
N PHE A 45 -2.22 -9.38 -10.25
CA PHE A 45 -1.30 -8.26 -10.43
C PHE A 45 0.15 -8.65 -10.18
N ASP A 46 0.47 -9.08 -8.97
CA ASP A 46 1.84 -9.37 -8.59
C ASP A 46 1.86 -10.30 -7.37
N SER A 47 2.48 -11.46 -7.54
CA SER A 47 2.56 -12.46 -6.48
C SER A 47 3.38 -11.98 -5.27
N ASP A 48 4.19 -10.92 -5.45
CA ASP A 48 4.99 -10.36 -4.36
C ASP A 48 4.20 -9.44 -3.43
N PHE A 49 2.96 -9.09 -3.80
CA PHE A 49 2.14 -8.27 -2.93
C PHE A 49 1.87 -9.02 -1.63
N SER A 50 2.29 -8.45 -0.50
CA SER A 50 2.16 -9.15 0.78
C SER A 50 1.06 -8.55 1.64
N GLN A 51 1.40 -7.65 2.56
CA GLN A 51 0.42 -7.09 3.50
C GLN A 51 -0.15 -5.76 3.01
N GLY A 52 0.60 -5.06 2.19
CA GLY A 52 0.18 -3.77 1.67
C GLY A 52 1.15 -3.28 0.61
N GLY A 53 0.79 -2.16 -0.01
CA GLY A 53 1.63 -1.59 -1.03
C GLY A 53 1.22 -0.18 -1.41
N ASN A 54 2.11 0.49 -2.13
CA ASN A 54 1.90 1.86 -2.59
C ASN A 54 2.29 2.00 -4.05
N GLY A 55 1.92 3.12 -4.66
CA GLY A 55 2.11 3.33 -6.09
C GLY A 55 3.55 3.61 -6.50
N PHE A 56 4.46 3.85 -5.56
CA PHE A 56 5.88 3.99 -5.87
C PHE A 56 6.55 2.61 -5.96
N ARG A 57 6.03 1.64 -5.23
CA ARG A 57 6.54 0.27 -5.24
C ARG A 57 5.90 -0.56 -6.33
N TYR A 58 4.59 -0.42 -6.51
CA TYR A 58 3.82 -1.22 -7.47
C TYR A 58 3.14 -0.33 -8.48
N ARG A 59 3.33 -0.62 -9.76
CA ARG A 59 2.76 0.18 -10.85
C ARG A 59 1.24 0.08 -10.91
N PHE A 60 0.67 -1.01 -10.43
CA PHE A 60 -0.77 -1.20 -10.45
C PHE A 60 -1.49 -0.48 -9.31
N VAL A 61 -0.77 0.01 -8.30
CA VAL A 61 -1.36 0.79 -7.22
C VAL A 61 -1.32 2.26 -7.63
N PRO A 62 -2.47 2.95 -7.71
CA PRO A 62 -2.47 4.38 -8.01
C PRO A 62 -1.66 5.16 -6.98
N ARG A 63 -0.96 6.21 -7.43
CA ARG A 63 -0.10 6.97 -6.52
C ARG A 63 -0.83 7.67 -5.40
N GLY A 64 -2.11 7.94 -5.58
CA GLY A 64 -2.93 8.54 -4.53
C GLY A 64 -3.48 7.54 -3.54
N GLU A 65 -3.09 6.27 -3.64
CA GLU A 65 -3.66 5.22 -2.82
C GLU A 65 -2.60 4.42 -2.10
N ILE A 66 -2.98 3.88 -0.96
CA ILE A 66 -2.23 2.87 -0.25
C ILE A 66 -3.16 1.69 -0.08
N TRP A 67 -2.70 0.51 -0.48
CA TRP A 67 -3.50 -0.71 -0.40
C TRP A 67 -3.05 -1.53 0.81
N ILE A 68 -4.03 -2.06 1.54
CA ILE A 68 -3.81 -2.95 2.67
C ILE A 68 -4.61 -4.22 2.43
N ASP A 69 -3.97 -5.36 2.61
CA ASP A 69 -4.66 -6.65 2.48
C ASP A 69 -5.68 -6.80 3.61
N ALA A 70 -6.95 -6.79 3.26
CA ALA A 70 -8.03 -6.87 4.23
C ALA A 70 -8.10 -8.23 4.94
N GLN A 71 -7.37 -9.22 4.45
CA GLN A 71 -7.38 -10.57 5.01
C GLN A 71 -6.45 -10.70 6.22
N ILE A 72 -5.56 -9.73 6.44
CA ILE A 72 -4.76 -9.73 7.66
C ILE A 72 -5.60 -9.22 8.83
N SER A 73 -5.10 -9.44 10.05
CA SER A 73 -5.80 -9.03 11.25
C SER A 73 -6.12 -7.53 11.23
N GLN A 74 -7.35 -7.19 11.54
CA GLN A 74 -7.81 -5.80 11.54
C GLN A 74 -6.97 -4.92 12.49
N ASP A 75 -6.48 -5.50 13.57
CA ASP A 75 -5.64 -4.78 14.52
C ASP A 75 -4.32 -4.33 13.90
N GLU A 76 -3.88 -4.99 12.84
CA GLU A 76 -2.62 -4.67 12.18
C GLU A 76 -2.77 -3.63 11.08
N TRP A 77 -3.99 -3.34 10.62
CA TRP A 77 -4.20 -2.40 9.51
C TRP A 77 -3.57 -1.03 9.77
N PRO A 78 -3.77 -0.40 10.95
CA PRO A 78 -3.17 0.91 11.18
C PRO A 78 -1.65 0.88 11.13
N LEU A 79 -1.03 -0.18 11.59
CA LEU A 79 0.42 -0.32 11.58
C LEU A 79 0.95 -0.45 10.16
N ILE A 80 0.26 -1.22 9.33
CA ILE A 80 0.64 -1.38 7.93
C ILE A 80 0.43 -0.07 7.17
N ALA A 81 -0.67 0.64 7.45
CA ALA A 81 -0.89 1.95 6.87
C ALA A 81 0.24 2.91 7.23
N PHE A 82 0.66 2.92 8.50
CA PHE A 82 1.78 3.75 8.94
C PHE A 82 3.05 3.41 8.16
N HIS A 83 3.37 2.12 8.05
CA HIS A 83 4.53 1.65 7.31
C HIS A 83 4.50 2.14 5.86
N GLU A 84 3.39 1.92 5.18
CA GLU A 84 3.26 2.31 3.78
C GLU A 84 3.32 3.83 3.60
N CYS A 85 2.74 4.60 4.53
CA CYS A 85 2.80 6.06 4.46
C CYS A 85 4.23 6.57 4.61
N GLN A 86 5.02 5.96 5.51
CA GLN A 86 6.43 6.33 5.66
C GLN A 86 7.22 5.99 4.41
N GLU A 87 7.01 4.79 3.86
CA GLU A 87 7.68 4.36 2.65
C GLU A 87 7.40 5.30 1.48
N VAL A 88 6.14 5.63 1.28
CA VAL A 88 5.71 6.51 0.18
C VAL A 88 6.39 7.86 0.30
N GLU A 89 6.40 8.43 1.49
CA GLU A 89 6.98 9.76 1.68
C GLU A 89 8.47 9.78 1.36
N LEU A 90 9.19 8.75 1.80
CA LEU A 90 10.62 8.63 1.54
C LEU A 90 10.91 8.38 0.06
N MET A 91 10.13 7.53 -0.57
CA MET A 91 10.29 7.24 -2.00
C MET A 91 9.93 8.46 -2.85
N ARG A 92 8.94 9.25 -2.42
CA ARG A 92 8.58 10.48 -3.10
C ARG A 92 9.74 11.48 -3.10
N GLN A 93 10.57 11.43 -2.05
CA GLN A 93 11.74 12.28 -1.94
C GLN A 93 12.95 11.74 -2.72
N GLY A 94 12.79 10.62 -3.39
CA GLY A 94 13.85 10.05 -4.23
C GLY A 94 14.56 8.84 -3.63
N MET A 95 14.16 8.40 -2.46
CA MET A 95 14.79 7.24 -1.83
C MET A 95 14.38 5.96 -2.54
N SER A 96 15.32 4.99 -2.62
CA SER A 96 15.01 3.68 -3.19
C SER A 96 14.00 2.95 -2.31
N TYR A 97 13.31 1.98 -2.89
CA TYR A 97 12.37 1.16 -2.12
C TYR A 97 13.08 0.46 -0.96
N ASP A 98 14.23 -0.16 -1.22
CA ASP A 98 14.92 -0.91 -0.18
C ASP A 98 15.29 -0.04 1.02
N ASP A 99 15.82 1.16 0.76
CA ASP A 99 16.19 2.09 1.83
C ASP A 99 14.95 2.62 2.55
N ALA A 100 13.92 2.98 1.79
CA ALA A 100 12.67 3.48 2.37
C ALA A 100 12.01 2.41 3.23
N HIS A 101 12.02 1.18 2.76
CA HIS A 101 11.44 0.05 3.50
C HIS A 101 12.16 -0.19 4.82
N ASP A 102 13.50 -0.14 4.81
CA ASP A 102 14.28 -0.31 6.03
C ASP A 102 13.97 0.76 7.07
N ILE A 103 13.87 2.01 6.63
CA ILE A 103 13.56 3.11 7.55
C ILE A 103 12.13 2.96 8.08
N ALA A 104 11.18 2.67 7.19
CA ALA A 104 9.78 2.48 7.59
C ALA A 104 9.65 1.35 8.60
N LYS A 105 10.40 0.26 8.39
CA LYS A 105 10.39 -0.88 9.30
C LYS A 105 10.90 -0.50 10.69
N ARG A 106 11.98 0.28 10.74
CA ARG A 106 12.52 0.74 12.02
C ARG A 106 11.54 1.66 12.76
N LEU A 107 10.87 2.54 12.02
CA LEU A 107 9.86 3.43 12.62
C LEU A 107 8.68 2.63 13.13
N GLU A 108 8.25 1.63 12.38
CA GLU A 108 7.19 0.72 12.77
C GLU A 108 7.55 0.00 14.07
N ASP A 109 8.76 -0.56 14.14
CA ASP A 109 9.22 -1.27 15.34
C ASP A 109 9.28 -0.35 16.55
N ARG A 110 9.69 0.91 16.34
CA ARG A 110 9.73 1.90 17.41
C ARG A 110 8.32 2.23 17.91
N LEU A 111 7.38 2.36 16.99
CA LEU A 111 5.99 2.61 17.35
C LEU A 111 5.39 1.46 18.15
N LEU A 112 5.68 0.23 17.75
CA LEU A 112 5.23 -0.95 18.47
C LEU A 112 5.76 -0.96 19.90
N ARG A 113 7.05 -0.67 20.08
CA ARG A 113 7.67 -0.66 21.40
C ARG A 113 7.10 0.46 22.29
N ALA A 114 6.77 1.59 21.70
CA ALA A 114 6.21 2.72 22.46
C ALA A 114 4.83 2.41 23.00
N ASN A 115 4.12 1.46 22.42
CA ASN A 115 2.77 1.11 22.81
C ASN A 115 2.67 -0.14 23.69
N LEU A 116 3.81 -0.70 24.08
CA LEU A 116 3.82 -1.88 24.96
C LEU A 116 3.78 -1.50 26.45
#